data_d33b6a798be94605980f56b27163a071
#
_entry.id   d33b6a798be94605980f56b27163a071
#
_cell.length_a   1.000
_cell.length_b   1.000
_cell.length_c   1.000
_cell.angle_alpha   90.00
_cell.angle_beta   90.00
_cell.angle_gamma   90.00
#
_symmetry.space_group_name_H-M   'P 1'
#
loop_
_entity.id
_entity.type
_entity.pdbx_description
1 polymer ?
#
loop_
_entity_poly.entity_id
_entity_poly.type
_entity_poly.pdbx_seq_one_letter_code
_entity_poly.pdbx_strand_id
1 'polypeptide(L)'
;IVLGLVQGVTEFIPVSSSGHLVITSKLLGVGNSFTFDVLLNLGTLLALIIFYRKRIWSIIVRIFKGKDWPLVAKLVVATIPAAVIGLFFNDVIEQLNGYIGIVIITLLIVGLLMIFGGRENKEADDREIEQSVGWKRTIKIGLAQMLALIPGVSRSGIMILTGIRSNLSAKKAAEFSFLMAIPVTAGATFKTLLSSGGMEFIKTNFMSFAIGNIVSF
;
A
#
# COMPACT_ATOMS: atom_id res chain seq x y z
N ILE A 1 4.59 -15.41 -13.34
CA ILE A 1 5.93 -14.79 -13.26
C ILE A 1 5.84 -13.29 -13.59
N VAL A 2 5.40 -12.90 -14.80
CA VAL A 2 5.38 -11.47 -15.21
C VAL A 2 4.63 -10.59 -14.22
N LEU A 3 3.41 -10.99 -13.79
CA LEU A 3 2.63 -10.23 -12.81
C LEU A 3 3.34 -10.15 -11.44
N GLY A 4 4.05 -11.20 -11.02
CA GLY A 4 4.87 -11.17 -9.81
C GLY A 4 6.01 -10.14 -9.92
N LEU A 5 6.71 -10.08 -11.05
CA LEU A 5 7.75 -9.08 -11.31
C LEU A 5 7.17 -7.66 -11.28
N VAL A 6 6.04 -7.44 -11.97
CA VAL A 6 5.36 -6.14 -11.97
C VAL A 6 4.99 -5.74 -10.53
N GLN A 7 4.39 -6.64 -9.77
CA GLN A 7 4.04 -6.39 -8.36
C GLN A 7 5.29 -6.03 -7.54
N GLY A 8 6.32 -6.85 -7.57
CA GLY A 8 7.53 -6.66 -6.75
C GLY A 8 8.25 -5.34 -7.05
N VAL A 9 8.34 -4.96 -8.33
CA VAL A 9 8.99 -3.70 -8.74
C VAL A 9 8.12 -2.48 -8.42
N THR A 10 6.81 -2.54 -8.67
CA THR A 10 5.95 -1.35 -8.62
C THR A 10 5.31 -1.09 -7.25
N GLU A 11 5.33 -2.04 -6.31
CA GLU A 11 4.71 -1.86 -4.99
C GLU A 11 5.42 -0.78 -4.17
N PHE A 12 6.75 -0.74 -4.23
CA PHE A 12 7.56 0.19 -3.44
C PHE A 12 7.82 1.51 -4.15
N ILE A 13 7.74 1.54 -5.47
CA ILE A 13 7.77 2.76 -6.25
C ILE A 13 6.37 3.39 -6.23
N PRO A 14 6.24 4.71 -6.06
CA PRO A 14 4.92 5.34 -5.93
C PRO A 14 4.17 5.48 -7.28
N VAL A 15 4.05 4.37 -8.04
CA VAL A 15 3.48 4.32 -9.40
C VAL A 15 2.23 3.45 -9.54
N SER A 16 1.68 2.95 -8.44
CA SER A 16 0.50 2.06 -8.39
C SER A 16 0.73 0.66 -8.97
N SER A 17 1.08 -0.29 -8.12
CA SER A 17 1.21 -1.71 -8.49
C SER A 17 -0.12 -2.28 -9.04
N SER A 18 -1.24 -1.99 -8.39
CA SER A 18 -2.56 -2.45 -8.85
C SER A 18 -2.90 -1.97 -10.26
N GLY A 19 -2.61 -0.69 -10.57
CA GLY A 19 -2.82 -0.16 -11.91
C GLY A 19 -1.95 -0.86 -12.96
N HIS A 20 -0.68 -1.13 -12.63
CA HIS A 20 0.23 -1.85 -13.52
C HIS A 20 -0.17 -3.31 -13.71
N LEU A 21 -0.67 -3.98 -12.65
CA LEU A 21 -1.19 -5.36 -12.75
C LEU A 21 -2.38 -5.43 -13.69
N VAL A 22 -3.36 -4.53 -13.58
CA VAL A 22 -4.52 -4.48 -14.47
C VAL A 22 -4.10 -4.28 -15.92
N ILE A 23 -3.22 -3.32 -16.20
CA ILE A 23 -2.73 -3.06 -17.56
C ILE A 23 -1.96 -4.26 -18.10
N THR A 24 -1.05 -4.83 -17.29
CA THR A 24 -0.23 -5.98 -17.72
C THR A 24 -1.07 -7.22 -17.97
N SER A 25 -2.06 -7.51 -17.11
CA SER A 25 -2.99 -8.63 -17.31
C SER A 25 -3.74 -8.48 -18.64
N LYS A 26 -4.19 -7.27 -18.94
CA LYS A 26 -4.87 -6.95 -20.20
C LYS A 26 -3.96 -7.16 -21.42
N LEU A 27 -2.70 -6.69 -21.35
CA LEU A 27 -1.72 -6.83 -22.43
C LEU A 27 -1.33 -8.29 -22.67
N LEU A 28 -1.28 -9.10 -21.62
CA LEU A 28 -0.97 -10.52 -21.72
C LEU A 28 -2.17 -11.38 -22.17
N GLY A 29 -3.36 -10.79 -22.28
CA GLY A 29 -4.59 -11.53 -22.59
C GLY A 29 -5.01 -12.51 -21.50
N VAL A 30 -4.47 -12.37 -20.26
CA VAL A 30 -4.90 -13.14 -19.11
C VAL A 30 -6.03 -12.40 -18.39
N GLY A 31 -6.99 -13.15 -17.85
CA GLY A 31 -8.08 -12.54 -17.10
C GLY A 31 -7.58 -11.72 -15.92
N ASN A 32 -8.14 -10.53 -15.72
CA ASN A 32 -7.87 -9.75 -14.51
C ASN A 32 -8.54 -10.44 -13.31
N SER A 33 -7.78 -10.77 -12.30
CA SER A 33 -8.26 -11.38 -11.06
C SER A 33 -7.87 -10.51 -9.87
N PHE A 34 -8.84 -9.75 -9.37
CA PHE A 34 -8.66 -8.94 -8.17
C PHE A 34 -8.15 -9.77 -6.98
N THR A 35 -8.69 -10.98 -6.82
CA THR A 35 -8.23 -11.93 -5.79
C THR A 35 -6.75 -12.25 -5.94
N PHE A 36 -6.27 -12.54 -7.18
CA PHE A 36 -4.86 -12.83 -7.42
C PHE A 36 -3.98 -11.62 -7.16
N ASP A 37 -4.40 -10.43 -7.60
CA ASP A 37 -3.66 -9.19 -7.38
C ASP A 37 -3.49 -8.90 -5.89
N VAL A 38 -4.54 -9.10 -5.08
CA VAL A 38 -4.44 -8.95 -3.62
C VAL A 38 -3.54 -10.04 -3.00
N LEU A 39 -3.59 -11.26 -3.49
CA LEU A 39 -2.77 -12.36 -2.99
C LEU A 39 -1.28 -12.21 -3.34
N LEU A 40 -0.93 -11.53 -4.44
CA LEU A 40 0.46 -11.20 -4.79
C LEU A 40 1.12 -10.24 -3.79
N ASN A 41 0.31 -9.48 -3.05
CA ASN A 41 0.82 -8.61 -2.00
C ASN A 41 1.49 -9.38 -0.83
N LEU A 42 1.26 -10.69 -0.70
CA LEU A 42 1.92 -11.47 0.35
C LEU A 42 3.44 -11.49 0.17
N GLY A 43 3.93 -11.64 -1.06
CA GLY A 43 5.37 -11.59 -1.36
C GLY A 43 5.98 -10.24 -0.99
N THR A 44 5.39 -9.15 -1.49
CA THR A 44 5.88 -7.80 -1.18
C THR A 44 5.71 -7.41 0.30
N LEU A 45 4.67 -7.91 0.98
CA LEU A 45 4.50 -7.74 2.43
C LEU A 45 5.65 -8.42 3.20
N LEU A 46 6.01 -9.65 2.84
CA LEU A 46 7.12 -10.36 3.46
C LEU A 46 8.45 -9.62 3.20
N ALA A 47 8.67 -9.15 1.97
CA ALA A 47 9.84 -8.32 1.65
C ALA A 47 9.90 -7.06 2.52
N LEU A 48 8.78 -6.36 2.68
CA LEU A 48 8.68 -5.16 3.51
C LEU A 48 8.97 -5.45 4.99
N ILE A 49 8.42 -6.53 5.53
CA ILE A 49 8.68 -6.95 6.92
C ILE A 49 10.16 -7.28 7.11
N ILE A 50 10.78 -7.99 6.16
CA ILE A 50 12.20 -8.33 6.23
C ILE A 50 13.08 -7.07 6.11
N PHE A 51 12.76 -6.17 5.18
CA PHE A 51 13.48 -4.90 5.02
C PHE A 51 13.42 -4.06 6.30
N TYR A 52 12.23 -3.88 6.86
CA TYR A 52 12.03 -3.10 8.08
C TYR A 52 12.19 -3.91 9.39
N ARG A 53 12.69 -5.15 9.37
CA ARG A 53 12.78 -6.03 10.56
C ARG A 53 13.44 -5.38 11.78
N LYS A 54 14.52 -4.64 11.55
CA LYS A 54 15.23 -3.93 12.65
C LYS A 54 14.38 -2.80 13.21
N ARG A 55 13.68 -2.08 12.35
CA ARG A 55 12.79 -0.99 12.74
C ARG A 55 11.57 -1.52 13.49
N ILE A 56 10.93 -2.56 12.96
CA ILE A 56 9.79 -3.24 13.60
C ILE A 56 10.21 -3.78 14.96
N TRP A 57 11.35 -4.47 15.04
CA TRP A 57 11.87 -4.99 16.31
C TRP A 57 12.13 -3.88 17.32
N SER A 58 12.74 -2.77 16.88
CA SER A 58 12.94 -1.59 17.73
C SER A 58 11.62 -1.05 18.28
N ILE A 59 10.59 -0.91 17.42
CA ILE A 59 9.25 -0.45 17.83
C ILE A 59 8.68 -1.41 18.88
N ILE A 60 8.70 -2.72 18.61
CA ILE A 60 8.19 -3.73 19.54
C ILE A 60 8.87 -3.63 20.91
N VAL A 61 10.21 -3.63 20.94
CA VAL A 61 10.97 -3.53 22.20
C VAL A 61 10.65 -2.23 22.97
N ARG A 62 10.49 -1.12 22.25
CA ARG A 62 10.19 0.19 22.85
C ARG A 62 8.75 0.28 23.36
N ILE A 63 7.80 -0.45 22.75
CA ILE A 63 6.43 -0.60 23.27
C ILE A 63 6.47 -1.23 24.66
N PHE A 64 7.19 -2.34 24.83
CA PHE A 64 7.33 -3.01 26.12
C PHE A 64 8.01 -2.14 27.18
N LYS A 65 8.79 -1.12 26.75
CA LYS A 65 9.39 -0.09 27.62
C LYS A 65 8.49 1.14 27.81
N GLY A 66 7.25 1.10 27.35
CA GLY A 66 6.28 2.19 27.48
C GLY A 66 6.52 3.41 26.58
N LYS A 67 7.39 3.29 25.53
CA LYS A 67 7.86 4.48 24.77
C LYS A 67 7.15 4.71 23.43
N ASP A 68 6.93 3.70 22.61
CA ASP A 68 6.45 3.91 21.21
C ASP A 68 4.93 3.73 21.00
N TRP A 69 4.16 3.64 22.07
CA TRP A 69 2.70 3.59 21.99
C TRP A 69 2.09 4.71 21.13
N PRO A 70 2.57 5.98 21.21
CA PRO A 70 2.02 7.03 20.36
C PRO A 70 2.24 6.78 18.86
N LEU A 71 3.38 6.20 18.45
CA LEU A 71 3.63 5.87 17.04
C LEU A 71 2.67 4.77 16.56
N VAL A 72 2.54 3.69 17.34
CA VAL A 72 1.63 2.59 16.99
C VAL A 72 0.18 3.07 16.92
N ALA A 73 -0.26 3.88 17.88
CA ALA A 73 -1.59 4.48 17.85
C ALA A 73 -1.81 5.33 16.59
N LYS A 74 -0.80 6.11 16.17
CA LYS A 74 -0.86 6.88 14.92
C LYS A 74 -0.99 5.98 13.68
N LEU A 75 -0.20 4.89 13.61
CA LEU A 75 -0.29 3.93 12.51
C LEU A 75 -1.68 3.28 12.45
N VAL A 76 -2.23 2.88 13.60
CA VAL A 76 -3.58 2.31 13.70
C VAL A 76 -4.63 3.34 13.26
N VAL A 77 -4.62 4.54 13.84
CA VAL A 77 -5.60 5.60 13.52
C VAL A 77 -5.55 5.98 12.05
N ALA A 78 -4.36 6.08 11.47
CA ALA A 78 -4.21 6.38 10.05
C ALA A 78 -4.71 5.24 9.14
N THR A 79 -4.74 3.99 9.63
CA THR A 79 -5.25 2.84 8.88
C THR A 79 -6.79 2.78 8.87
N ILE A 80 -7.44 3.24 9.94
CA ILE A 80 -8.90 3.11 10.13
C ILE A 80 -9.72 3.62 8.96
N PRO A 81 -9.51 4.84 8.41
CA PRO A 81 -10.37 5.36 7.33
C PRO A 81 -10.39 4.45 6.11
N ALA A 82 -9.22 4.01 5.65
CA ALA A 82 -9.12 3.12 4.49
C ALA A 82 -9.66 1.71 4.80
N ALA A 83 -9.45 1.20 6.03
CA ALA A 83 -9.98 -0.09 6.43
C ALA A 83 -11.52 -0.08 6.45
N VAL A 84 -12.14 0.96 7.00
CA VAL A 84 -13.60 1.12 7.03
C VAL A 84 -14.15 1.13 5.60
N ILE A 85 -13.63 1.99 4.73
CA ILE A 85 -14.09 2.08 3.34
C ILE A 85 -13.83 0.75 2.60
N GLY A 86 -12.66 0.15 2.76
CA GLY A 86 -12.33 -1.13 2.12
C GLY A 86 -13.18 -2.31 2.58
N LEU A 87 -13.71 -2.27 3.82
CA LEU A 87 -14.62 -3.30 4.32
C LEU A 87 -16.04 -3.13 3.77
N PHE A 88 -16.57 -1.90 3.78
CA PHE A 88 -17.96 -1.64 3.38
C PHE A 88 -18.15 -1.53 1.87
N PHE A 89 -17.12 -1.15 1.10
CA PHE A 89 -17.20 -0.89 -0.34
C PHE A 89 -16.35 -1.86 -1.16
N ASN A 90 -16.02 -3.03 -0.62
CA ASN A 90 -15.19 -4.03 -1.30
C ASN A 90 -15.69 -4.36 -2.72
N ASP A 91 -16.99 -4.61 -2.86
CA ASP A 91 -17.59 -5.01 -4.14
C ASP A 91 -17.51 -3.89 -5.18
N VAL A 92 -17.66 -2.63 -4.74
CA VAL A 92 -17.51 -1.46 -5.62
C VAL A 92 -16.05 -1.31 -6.06
N ILE A 93 -15.09 -1.50 -5.13
CA ILE A 93 -13.66 -1.42 -5.43
C ILE A 93 -13.27 -2.51 -6.43
N GLU A 94 -13.77 -3.74 -6.26
CA GLU A 94 -13.54 -4.85 -7.17
C GLU A 94 -14.11 -4.56 -8.57
N GLN A 95 -15.34 -4.06 -8.65
CA GLN A 95 -15.94 -3.64 -9.92
C GLN A 95 -15.12 -2.55 -10.62
N LEU A 96 -14.70 -1.52 -9.89
CA LEU A 96 -13.87 -0.44 -10.43
C LEU A 96 -12.54 -0.96 -10.99
N ASN A 97 -11.95 -2.00 -10.38
CA ASN A 97 -10.72 -2.64 -10.84
C ASN A 97 -10.87 -3.29 -12.23
N GLY A 98 -12.10 -3.65 -12.63
CA GLY A 98 -12.43 -4.14 -13.95
C GLY A 98 -12.42 -3.08 -15.07
N TYR A 99 -12.51 -1.79 -14.71
CA TYR A 99 -12.58 -0.69 -15.68
C TYR A 99 -11.22 -0.07 -15.96
N ILE A 100 -10.53 -0.57 -16.99
CA ILE A 100 -9.18 -0.09 -17.37
C ILE A 100 -9.12 1.42 -17.62
N GLY A 101 -10.21 2.03 -18.10
CA GLY A 101 -10.29 3.48 -18.29
C GLY A 101 -10.12 4.27 -16.98
N ILE A 102 -10.72 3.79 -15.89
CA ILE A 102 -10.57 4.39 -14.56
C ILE A 102 -9.10 4.29 -14.13
N VAL A 103 -8.50 3.10 -14.29
CA VAL A 103 -7.09 2.85 -13.94
C VAL A 103 -6.15 3.79 -14.70
N ILE A 104 -6.34 3.98 -15.99
CA ILE A 104 -5.51 4.89 -16.81
C ILE A 104 -5.66 6.33 -16.35
N ILE A 105 -6.89 6.80 -16.15
CA ILE A 105 -7.17 8.17 -15.72
C ILE A 105 -6.56 8.44 -14.34
N THR A 106 -6.73 7.53 -13.39
CA THR A 106 -6.20 7.68 -12.04
C THR A 106 -4.67 7.63 -12.01
N LEU A 107 -4.03 6.75 -12.81
CA LEU A 107 -2.58 6.73 -12.98
C LEU A 107 -2.06 8.05 -13.52
N LEU A 108 -2.70 8.63 -14.55
CA LEU A 108 -2.31 9.92 -15.12
C LEU A 108 -2.46 11.04 -14.09
N ILE A 109 -3.60 11.12 -13.40
CA ILE A 109 -3.84 12.15 -12.38
C ILE A 109 -2.82 12.05 -11.26
N VAL A 110 -2.60 10.87 -10.70
CA VAL A 110 -1.66 10.68 -9.59
C VAL A 110 -0.22 10.92 -10.06
N GLY A 111 0.15 10.47 -11.26
CA GLY A 111 1.46 10.75 -11.86
C GLY A 111 1.73 12.25 -11.99
N LEU A 112 0.77 13.01 -12.51
CA LEU A 112 0.86 14.47 -12.60
C LEU A 112 0.94 15.12 -11.21
N LEU A 113 0.13 14.66 -10.26
CA LEU A 113 0.20 15.15 -8.88
C LEU A 113 1.58 14.88 -8.24
N MET A 114 2.19 13.73 -8.50
CA MET A 114 3.54 13.43 -8.01
C MET A 114 4.61 14.32 -8.65
N ILE A 115 4.54 14.55 -9.96
CA ILE A 115 5.50 15.40 -10.69
C ILE A 115 5.43 16.86 -10.20
N PHE A 116 4.23 17.41 -10.12
CA PHE A 116 4.05 18.84 -9.78
C PHE A 116 3.88 19.09 -8.28
N GLY A 117 3.42 18.08 -7.54
CA GLY A 117 3.10 18.21 -6.12
C GLY A 117 4.15 17.67 -5.16
N GLY A 118 5.06 16.83 -5.63
CA GLY A 118 6.02 16.10 -4.82
C GLY A 118 7.30 16.86 -4.46
N ARG A 119 7.35 18.17 -4.66
CA ARG A 119 8.53 18.96 -4.31
C ARG A 119 8.64 19.13 -2.80
N GLU A 120 9.76 18.68 -2.25
CA GLU A 120 10.10 18.83 -0.84
C GLU A 120 10.47 20.28 -0.53
N ASN A 121 9.98 20.78 0.61
CA ASN A 121 10.43 22.08 1.12
C ASN A 121 11.85 21.96 1.67
N LYS A 122 12.68 22.99 1.51
CA LYS A 122 14.04 23.05 2.08
C LYS A 122 14.05 22.92 3.60
N GLU A 123 12.97 23.35 4.27
CA GLU A 123 12.78 23.28 5.72
C GLU A 123 11.89 22.10 6.13
N ALA A 124 11.83 21.04 5.31
CA ALA A 124 11.03 19.87 5.63
C ALA A 124 11.50 19.19 6.92
N ASP A 125 10.53 18.71 7.70
CA ASP A 125 10.77 18.05 8.98
C ASP A 125 11.36 16.64 8.76
N ASP A 126 12.67 16.50 9.01
CA ASP A 126 13.42 15.25 8.86
C ASP A 126 13.76 14.60 10.21
N ARG A 127 13.18 15.10 11.30
CA ARG A 127 13.34 14.47 12.62
C ARG A 127 12.82 13.04 12.62
N GLU A 128 13.14 12.28 13.67
CA GLU A 128 12.62 10.92 13.80
C GLU A 128 11.09 10.88 13.69
N ILE A 129 10.56 9.80 13.11
CA ILE A 129 9.15 9.67 12.73
C ILE A 129 8.21 9.84 13.94
N GLU A 130 8.66 9.43 15.12
CA GLU A 130 7.94 9.59 16.39
C GLU A 130 7.69 11.05 16.74
N GLN A 131 8.61 11.93 16.36
CA GLN A 131 8.57 13.38 16.66
C GLN A 131 7.95 14.16 15.49
N SER A 132 8.30 13.81 14.24
CA SER A 132 7.88 14.52 13.05
C SER A 132 6.42 14.25 12.69
N VAL A 133 5.92 13.03 12.89
CA VAL A 133 4.53 12.67 12.56
C VAL A 133 3.62 12.91 13.76
N GLY A 134 3.11 14.15 13.87
CA GLY A 134 2.07 14.51 14.85
C GLY A 134 0.67 14.05 14.39
N TRP A 135 -0.32 14.08 15.30
CA TRP A 135 -1.71 13.65 15.04
C TRP A 135 -2.35 14.31 13.81
N LYS A 136 -2.11 15.61 13.59
CA LYS A 136 -2.63 16.34 12.44
C LYS A 136 -2.11 15.76 11.11
N ARG A 137 -0.83 15.40 11.04
CA ARG A 137 -0.22 14.74 9.87
C ARG A 137 -0.76 13.32 9.70
N THR A 138 -0.87 12.60 10.81
CA THR A 138 -1.46 11.24 10.86
C THR A 138 -2.85 11.20 10.23
N ILE A 139 -3.74 12.08 10.66
CA ILE A 139 -5.12 12.13 10.15
C ILE A 139 -5.14 12.50 8.66
N LYS A 140 -4.35 13.51 8.25
CA LYS A 140 -4.28 13.90 6.84
C LYS A 140 -3.81 12.76 5.94
N ILE A 141 -2.75 12.04 6.34
CA ILE A 141 -2.20 10.92 5.57
C ILE A 141 -3.20 9.75 5.57
N GLY A 142 -3.83 9.46 6.71
CA GLY A 142 -4.84 8.40 6.80
C GLY A 142 -6.08 8.67 5.94
N LEU A 143 -6.56 9.91 5.90
CA LEU A 143 -7.67 10.29 5.00
C LEU A 143 -7.25 10.21 3.54
N ALA A 144 -6.05 10.66 3.20
CA ALA A 144 -5.53 10.55 1.83
C ALA A 144 -5.41 9.08 1.38
N GLN A 145 -5.11 8.14 2.30
CA GLN A 145 -5.05 6.72 2.00
C GLN A 145 -6.38 6.16 1.49
N MET A 146 -7.53 6.74 1.85
CA MET A 146 -8.83 6.31 1.32
C MET A 146 -8.88 6.41 -0.22
N LEU A 147 -8.21 7.41 -0.80
CA LEU A 147 -8.14 7.58 -2.26
C LEU A 147 -7.40 6.41 -2.92
N ALA A 148 -6.50 5.75 -2.20
CA ALA A 148 -5.74 4.61 -2.71
C ALA A 148 -6.59 3.33 -2.88
N LEU A 149 -7.83 3.32 -2.43
CA LEU A 149 -8.78 2.24 -2.72
C LEU A 149 -9.33 2.33 -4.15
N ILE A 150 -9.21 3.48 -4.80
CA ILE A 150 -9.54 3.63 -6.22
C ILE A 150 -8.41 3.00 -7.04
N PRO A 151 -8.73 2.04 -7.93
CA PRO A 151 -7.71 1.38 -8.75
C PRO A 151 -6.90 2.38 -9.58
N GLY A 152 -5.58 2.16 -9.63
CA GLY A 152 -4.66 3.10 -10.29
C GLY A 152 -4.15 4.22 -9.39
N VAL A 153 -4.79 4.51 -8.25
CA VAL A 153 -4.23 5.43 -7.26
C VAL A 153 -3.15 4.70 -6.46
N SER A 154 -1.92 5.19 -6.55
CA SER A 154 -0.81 4.65 -5.76
C SER A 154 -0.98 4.97 -4.28
N ARG A 155 -1.10 3.92 -3.44
CA ARG A 155 -1.16 4.08 -1.98
C ARG A 155 0.09 4.78 -1.46
N SER A 156 1.27 4.26 -1.77
CA SER A 156 2.54 4.88 -1.38
C SER A 156 2.65 6.30 -1.95
N GLY A 157 2.27 6.50 -3.21
CA GLY A 157 2.30 7.79 -3.88
C GLY A 157 1.47 8.86 -3.18
N ILE A 158 0.18 8.60 -2.93
CA ILE A 158 -0.71 9.59 -2.32
C ILE A 158 -0.33 9.89 -0.86
N MET A 159 0.14 8.87 -0.12
CA MET A 159 0.57 9.05 1.26
C MET A 159 1.88 9.83 1.35
N ILE A 160 2.88 9.52 0.51
CA ILE A 160 4.15 10.24 0.43
C ILE A 160 3.89 11.69 0.03
N LEU A 161 3.10 11.90 -1.01
CA LEU A 161 2.72 13.25 -1.47
C LEU A 161 2.04 14.06 -0.35
N THR A 162 1.10 13.46 0.37
CA THR A 162 0.41 14.10 1.49
C THR A 162 1.37 14.42 2.65
N GLY A 163 2.32 13.52 2.91
CA GLY A 163 3.38 13.73 3.89
C GLY A 163 4.26 14.92 3.54
N ILE A 164 4.78 14.98 2.29
CA ILE A 164 5.59 16.09 1.78
C ILE A 164 4.81 17.41 1.84
N ARG A 165 3.56 17.41 1.39
CA ARG A 165 2.66 18.58 1.47
C ARG A 165 2.30 18.98 2.90
N SER A 166 2.52 18.08 3.86
CA SER A 166 2.40 18.35 5.30
C SER A 166 3.74 18.72 5.95
N ASN A 167 4.74 19.09 5.14
CA ASN A 167 6.07 19.49 5.57
C ASN A 167 6.88 18.38 6.27
N LEU A 168 6.72 17.12 5.82
CA LEU A 168 7.66 16.04 6.11
C LEU A 168 8.72 15.96 5.01
N SER A 169 9.94 15.53 5.36
CA SER A 169 10.90 15.14 4.33
C SER A 169 10.37 13.94 3.53
N ALA A 170 10.76 13.82 2.28
CA ALA A 170 10.36 12.70 1.42
C ALA A 170 10.72 11.35 2.06
N LYS A 171 11.89 11.29 2.71
CA LYS A 171 12.36 10.12 3.46
C LYS A 171 11.41 9.73 4.61
N LYS A 172 10.98 10.70 5.42
CA LYS A 172 10.09 10.45 6.56
C LYS A 172 8.65 10.16 6.10
N ALA A 173 8.19 10.83 5.05
CA ALA A 173 6.90 10.52 4.43
C ALA A 173 6.88 9.08 3.87
N ALA A 174 7.94 8.64 3.19
CA ALA A 174 8.08 7.28 2.70
C ALA A 174 8.17 6.25 3.85
N GLU A 175 8.98 6.51 4.87
CA GLU A 175 9.10 5.63 6.04
C GLU A 175 7.73 5.42 6.72
N PHE A 176 6.96 6.49 6.94
CA PHE A 176 5.63 6.39 7.55
C PHE A 176 4.65 5.63 6.64
N SER A 177 4.68 5.91 5.33
CA SER A 177 3.85 5.21 4.33
C SER A 177 4.12 3.70 4.33
N PHE A 178 5.40 3.29 4.34
CA PHE A 178 5.75 1.87 4.33
C PHE A 178 5.45 1.17 5.66
N LEU A 179 5.63 1.83 6.80
CA LEU A 179 5.21 1.26 8.09
C LEU A 179 3.69 1.07 8.14
N MET A 180 2.89 2.01 7.59
CA MET A 180 1.44 1.86 7.46
C MET A 180 1.05 0.76 6.45
N ALA A 181 1.85 0.53 5.42
CA ALA A 181 1.60 -0.51 4.44
C ALA A 181 1.51 -1.90 5.08
N ILE A 182 2.31 -2.16 6.11
CA ILE A 182 2.35 -3.48 6.77
C ILE A 182 0.97 -3.89 7.32
N PRO A 183 0.33 -3.16 8.24
CA PRO A 183 -0.97 -3.56 8.77
C PRO A 183 -2.09 -3.53 7.71
N VAL A 184 -2.06 -2.58 6.79
CA VAL A 184 -3.09 -2.45 5.73
C VAL A 184 -3.02 -3.63 4.76
N THR A 185 -1.82 -3.91 4.23
CA THR A 185 -1.62 -5.02 3.29
C THR A 185 -1.84 -6.37 3.98
N ALA A 186 -1.36 -6.54 5.21
CA ALA A 186 -1.63 -7.74 5.99
C ALA A 186 -3.15 -7.95 6.15
N GLY A 187 -3.89 -6.92 6.56
CA GLY A 187 -5.34 -7.00 6.72
C GLY A 187 -6.07 -7.39 5.44
N ALA A 188 -5.75 -6.75 4.32
CA ALA A 188 -6.34 -7.06 3.02
C ALA A 188 -5.99 -8.48 2.54
N THR A 189 -4.72 -8.86 2.62
CA THR A 189 -4.25 -10.18 2.21
C THR A 189 -4.85 -11.28 3.09
N PHE A 190 -4.86 -11.13 4.41
CA PHE A 190 -5.46 -12.11 5.31
C PHE A 190 -6.98 -12.22 5.12
N LYS A 191 -7.69 -11.10 4.94
CA LYS A 191 -9.13 -11.13 4.60
C LYS A 191 -9.36 -11.98 3.35
N THR A 192 -8.58 -11.76 2.29
CA THR A 192 -8.70 -12.51 1.04
C THR A 192 -8.31 -13.97 1.21
N LEU A 193 -7.22 -14.27 1.93
CA LEU A 193 -6.80 -15.66 2.24
C LEU A 193 -7.89 -16.45 2.96
N LEU A 194 -8.62 -15.81 3.88
CA LEU A 194 -9.66 -16.46 4.68
C LEU A 194 -11.03 -16.46 3.99
N SER A 195 -11.19 -15.73 2.89
CA SER A 195 -12.44 -15.75 2.12
C SER A 195 -12.59 -17.06 1.33
N SER A 196 -13.83 -17.47 1.08
CA SER A 196 -14.13 -18.66 0.25
C SER A 196 -13.50 -18.56 -1.13
N GLY A 197 -13.60 -17.38 -1.79
CA GLY A 197 -13.02 -17.13 -3.10
C GLY A 197 -11.48 -17.16 -3.10
N GLY A 198 -10.83 -16.63 -2.05
CA GLY A 198 -9.37 -16.70 -1.91
C GLY A 198 -8.86 -18.11 -1.69
N MET A 199 -9.51 -18.86 -0.81
CA MET A 199 -9.18 -20.27 -0.55
C MET A 199 -9.38 -21.13 -1.80
N GLU A 200 -10.47 -20.96 -2.52
CA GLU A 200 -10.74 -21.66 -3.77
C GLU A 200 -9.71 -21.31 -4.84
N PHE A 201 -9.39 -20.03 -5.00
CA PHE A 201 -8.35 -19.58 -5.92
C PHE A 201 -7.02 -20.28 -5.64
N ILE A 202 -6.58 -20.33 -4.38
CA ILE A 202 -5.31 -20.97 -4.01
C ILE A 202 -5.34 -22.47 -4.31
N LYS A 203 -6.43 -23.17 -3.99
CA LYS A 203 -6.57 -24.59 -4.27
C LYS A 203 -6.46 -24.89 -5.77
N THR A 204 -7.12 -24.05 -6.58
CA THR A 204 -7.18 -24.24 -8.04
C THR A 204 -5.91 -23.76 -8.76
N ASN A 205 -5.26 -22.70 -8.23
CA ASN A 205 -4.14 -22.02 -8.89
C ASN A 205 -2.88 -21.96 -8.01
N PHE A 206 -2.64 -23.00 -7.21
CA PHE A 206 -1.55 -23.02 -6.21
C PHE A 206 -0.17 -22.66 -6.79
N MET A 207 0.17 -23.18 -7.97
CA MET A 207 1.46 -22.88 -8.62
C MET A 207 1.56 -21.41 -9.02
N SER A 208 0.48 -20.82 -9.54
CA SER A 208 0.46 -19.41 -9.89
C SER A 208 0.59 -18.52 -8.65
N PHE A 209 -0.10 -18.88 -7.56
CA PHE A 209 0.01 -18.22 -6.26
C PHE A 209 1.43 -18.30 -5.69
N ALA A 210 2.01 -19.51 -5.63
CA ALA A 210 3.33 -19.72 -5.05
C ALA A 210 4.44 -19.02 -5.85
N ILE A 211 4.49 -19.27 -7.17
CA ILE A 211 5.49 -18.65 -8.05
C ILE A 211 5.30 -17.12 -8.10
N GLY A 212 4.06 -16.65 -8.17
CA GLY A 212 3.76 -15.22 -8.16
C GLY A 212 4.33 -14.53 -6.92
N ASN A 213 4.12 -15.10 -5.74
CA ASN A 213 4.60 -14.55 -4.48
C ASN A 213 6.12 -14.68 -4.28
N ILE A 214 6.73 -15.76 -4.74
CA ILE A 214 8.20 -15.90 -4.73
C ILE A 214 8.84 -14.82 -5.62
N VAL A 215 8.25 -14.55 -6.77
CA VAL A 215 8.77 -13.57 -7.72
C VAL A 215 8.49 -12.12 -7.28
N SER A 216 7.37 -11.88 -6.58
CA SER A 216 7.05 -10.54 -6.06
C SER A 216 7.81 -10.18 -4.78
N PHE A 217 8.37 -11.16 -4.09
CA PHE A 217 9.26 -11.01 -2.94
C PHE A 217 10.63 -10.45 -3.35
#